data_6455d86d275837a0359e11dcc8e2e491
#
_entry.id   6455d86d275837a0359e11dcc8e2e491
#
_cell.length_a   1.000
_cell.length_b   1.000
_cell.length_c   1.000
_cell.angle_alpha   90.00
_cell.angle_beta   90.00
_cell.angle_gamma   90.00
#
_symmetry.space_group_name_H-M   'P 1'
#
loop_
_entity.id
_entity.type
_entity.pdbx_description
1 polymer ?
#
loop_
_entity_poly.entity_id
_entity_poly.type
_entity_poly.pdbx_seq_one_letter_code
_entity_poly.pdbx_strand_id
1 'polypeptide(L)' 'MNPEEIKSLITAFIENSIVEVNSDDNVHFEATVISQSFENKSLIERHKMVYASLGDKMKQEIHALAITALTPSENKK' A
#
# COMPACT_ATOMS: atom_id res chain seq x y z
N MET A 1 -8.56 7.29 -10.55
CA MET A 1 -7.27 6.74 -10.19
C MET A 1 -7.02 5.42 -10.86
N ASN A 2 -5.77 5.07 -11.10
CA ASN A 2 -5.44 3.76 -11.67
C ASN A 2 -4.34 3.11 -10.83
N PRO A 3 -4.07 1.79 -11.03
CA PRO A 3 -3.09 1.10 -10.22
C PRO A 3 -1.69 1.70 -10.30
N GLU A 4 -1.28 2.22 -11.43
CA GLU A 4 0.05 2.80 -11.58
C GLU A 4 0.24 4.05 -10.72
N GLU A 5 -0.79 4.88 -10.63
CA GLU A 5 -0.74 6.06 -9.78
C GLU A 5 -0.61 5.68 -8.31
N ILE A 6 -1.38 4.70 -7.87
CA ILE A 6 -1.34 4.23 -6.49
C ILE A 6 0.04 3.66 -6.18
N LYS A 7 0.56 2.84 -7.07
CA LYS A 7 1.89 2.25 -6.91
C LYS A 7 2.97 3.33 -6.79
N SER A 8 2.92 4.35 -7.65
CA SER A 8 3.91 5.42 -7.65
C SER A 8 3.88 6.20 -6.35
N LEU A 9 2.69 6.51 -5.84
CA LEU A 9 2.55 7.25 -4.59
C LEU A 9 3.10 6.48 -3.40
N ILE A 10 2.79 5.18 -3.34
CA ILE A 10 3.27 4.33 -2.24
C ILE A 10 4.79 4.19 -2.32
N THR A 11 5.31 3.91 -3.51
CA THR A 11 6.74 3.71 -3.71
C THR A 11 7.54 4.96 -3.34
N ALA A 12 7.01 6.14 -3.66
CA ALA A 12 7.69 7.40 -3.38
C ALA A 12 7.72 7.72 -1.87
N PHE A 13 6.71 7.26 -1.13
CA PHE A 13 6.58 7.60 0.28
C PHE A 13 7.24 6.58 1.22
N ILE A 14 7.11 5.28 0.89
CA ILE A 14 7.63 4.21 1.74
C ILE A 14 8.94 3.71 1.15
N GLU A 15 10.04 3.96 1.86
CA GLU A 15 11.38 3.61 1.39
C GLU A 15 11.57 2.11 1.25
N ASN A 16 12.37 1.74 0.25
CA ASN A 16 12.75 0.35 0.01
C ASN A 16 11.55 -0.56 -0.06
N SER A 17 10.49 -0.09 -0.71
CA SER A 17 9.26 -0.87 -0.83
C SER A 17 9.17 -1.55 -2.18
N ILE A 18 8.57 -2.73 -2.17
CA ILE A 18 8.15 -3.44 -3.38
C ILE A 18 6.64 -3.37 -3.36
N VAL A 19 6.05 -2.76 -4.38
CA VAL A 19 4.63 -2.47 -4.40
C VAL A 19 3.99 -3.09 -5.63
N GLU A 20 2.89 -3.80 -5.42
CA GLU A 20 2.08 -4.34 -6.49
C GLU A 20 0.64 -3.91 -6.26
N VAL A 21 0.04 -3.30 -7.28
CA VAL A 21 -1.34 -2.85 -7.18
C VAL A 21 -2.12 -3.42 -8.34
N ASN A 22 -3.25 -4.05 -8.03
CA ASN A 22 -4.11 -4.68 -9.02
C ASN A 22 -5.52 -4.14 -8.92
N SER A 23 -6.20 -4.07 -10.06
CA SER A 23 -7.60 -3.70 -10.13
C SER A 23 -8.18 -4.19 -11.45
N ASP A 24 -9.40 -4.73 -11.41
CA ASP A 24 -10.11 -5.15 -12.60
C ASP A 24 -10.99 -4.06 -13.18
N ASP A 25 -11.38 -3.08 -12.36
CA ASP A 25 -12.38 -2.09 -12.74
C ASP A 25 -11.95 -0.64 -12.50
N ASN A 26 -10.74 -0.41 -11.98
CA ASN A 26 -10.23 0.89 -11.59
C ASN A 26 -11.11 1.61 -10.55
N VAL A 27 -11.87 0.83 -9.80
CA VAL A 27 -12.69 1.32 -8.69
C VAL A 27 -12.26 0.65 -7.39
N HIS A 28 -12.07 -0.67 -7.43
CA HIS A 28 -11.61 -1.45 -6.30
C HIS A 28 -10.16 -1.87 -6.54
N PHE A 29 -9.31 -1.68 -5.56
CA PHE A 29 -7.87 -1.90 -5.69
C PHE A 29 -7.34 -2.83 -4.60
N GLU A 30 -6.36 -3.63 -4.98
CA GLU A 30 -5.62 -4.46 -4.03
C GLU A 30 -4.15 -4.07 -4.12
N ALA A 31 -3.59 -3.67 -2.98
CA ALA A 31 -2.18 -3.27 -2.91
C ALA A 31 -1.43 -4.21 -1.99
N THR A 32 -0.32 -4.75 -2.49
CA THR A 32 0.62 -5.51 -1.68
C THR A 32 1.89 -4.67 -1.56
N VAL A 33 2.27 -4.37 -0.33
CA VAL A 33 3.43 -3.53 -0.04
C VAL A 33 4.38 -4.29 0.86
N ILE A 34 5.61 -4.47 0.40
CA ILE A 34 6.64 -5.18 1.14
C ILE A 34 7.75 -4.20 1.44
N SER A 35 8.07 -4.00 2.71
CA SER A 35 9.10 -3.04 3.10
C SER A 35 9.67 -3.33 4.48
N GLN A 36 10.97 -3.11 4.62
CA GLN A 36 11.63 -3.16 5.93
C GLN A 36 11.08 -2.08 6.86
N SER A 37 10.50 -1.02 6.30
CA SER A 37 9.91 0.05 7.11
C SER A 37 8.75 -0.44 7.98
N PHE A 38 8.21 -1.62 7.67
CA PHE A 38 7.13 -2.22 8.46
C PHE A 38 7.61 -3.04 9.64
N GLU A 39 8.93 -3.21 9.81
CA GLU A 39 9.47 -3.92 10.96
C GLU A 39 9.02 -3.25 12.25
N ASN A 40 8.58 -4.08 13.19
CA ASN A 40 8.11 -3.62 14.50
C ASN A 40 6.88 -2.72 14.45
N LYS A 41 6.14 -2.76 13.33
CA LYS A 41 4.89 -2.01 13.17
C LYS A 41 3.72 -2.97 13.22
N SER A 42 2.64 -2.57 13.89
CA SER A 42 1.40 -3.33 13.89
C SER A 42 0.74 -3.23 12.51
N LEU A 43 -0.26 -4.08 12.27
CA LEU A 43 -1.02 -4.01 11.03
C LEU A 43 -1.67 -2.64 10.86
N ILE A 44 -2.22 -2.10 11.94
CA ILE A 44 -2.86 -0.78 11.89
C ILE A 44 -1.84 0.30 11.53
N GLU A 45 -0.66 0.25 12.13
CA GLU A 45 0.39 1.23 11.83
C GLU A 45 0.83 1.14 10.37
N ARG A 46 0.98 -0.08 9.85
CA ARG A 46 1.38 -0.29 8.47
C ARG A 46 0.33 0.28 7.51
N HIS A 47 -0.95 0.02 7.78
CA HIS A 47 -2.03 0.53 6.96
C HIS A 47 -2.07 2.06 6.99
N LYS A 48 -1.84 2.66 8.14
CA LYS A 48 -1.76 4.12 8.25
C LYS A 48 -0.63 4.69 7.40
N MET A 49 0.49 4.01 7.34
CA MET A 49 1.61 4.43 6.49
C MET A 49 1.22 4.42 5.01
N VAL A 50 0.52 3.37 4.58
CA VAL A 50 0.08 3.29 3.19
C VAL A 50 -0.94 4.38 2.88
N TYR A 51 -1.92 4.59 3.75
CA TYR A 51 -2.89 5.66 3.55
C TYR A 51 -2.24 7.03 3.53
N ALA A 52 -1.23 7.25 4.38
CA ALA A 52 -0.50 8.51 4.39
C ALA A 52 0.18 8.78 3.06
N SER A 53 0.68 7.73 2.40
CA SER A 53 1.34 7.87 1.11
C SER A 53 0.38 8.36 0.02
N LEU A 54 -0.90 8.05 0.17
CA LEU A 54 -1.90 8.42 -0.83
C LEU A 54 -2.49 9.80 -0.60
N GLY A 55 -2.30 10.35 0.62
CA GLY A 55 -2.80 11.66 0.96
C GLY A 55 -4.31 11.77 0.74
N ASP A 56 -4.73 12.83 0.09
CA ASP A 56 -6.16 13.04 -0.18
C ASP A 56 -6.66 12.31 -1.42
N LYS A 57 -5.78 11.64 -2.15
CA LYS A 57 -6.14 11.00 -3.42
C LYS A 57 -7.19 9.92 -3.28
N MET A 58 -7.15 9.18 -2.17
CA MET A 58 -8.10 8.10 -1.90
C MET A 58 -9.04 8.41 -0.75
N LYS A 59 -9.13 9.68 -0.33
CA LYS A 59 -9.85 10.04 0.87
C LYS A 59 -11.30 9.57 0.89
N GLN A 60 -11.99 9.69 -0.24
CA GLN A 60 -13.39 9.29 -0.35
C GLN A 60 -13.56 7.84 -0.80
N GLU A 61 -12.48 7.22 -1.27
CA GLU A 61 -12.52 5.88 -1.84
C GLU A 61 -11.68 4.90 -1.04
N ILE A 62 -11.32 5.27 0.19
CA ILE A 62 -10.42 4.49 1.02
C ILE A 62 -10.93 3.07 1.27
N HIS A 63 -12.25 2.92 1.31
CA HIS A 63 -12.88 1.62 1.51
C HIS A 63 -12.68 0.69 0.31
N ALA A 64 -12.27 1.24 -0.82
CA ALA A 64 -12.07 0.47 -2.04
C ALA A 64 -10.64 -0.06 -2.19
N LEU A 65 -9.78 0.19 -1.18
CA LEU A 65 -8.39 -0.26 -1.21
C LEU A 65 -8.16 -1.35 -0.15
N ALA A 66 -7.86 -2.55 -0.61
CA ALA A 66 -7.45 -3.65 0.26
C ALA A 66 -5.93 -3.65 0.31
N ILE A 67 -5.36 -3.71 1.51
CA ILE A 67 -3.93 -3.60 1.71
C ILE A 67 -3.37 -4.87 2.35
N THR A 68 -2.28 -5.38 1.78
CA THR A 68 -1.45 -6.41 2.41
C THR A 68 -0.08 -5.78 2.62
N ALA A 69 0.32 -5.62 3.87
CA ALA A 69 1.58 -4.97 4.22
C ALA A 69 2.49 -5.95 4.96
N LEU A 70 3.62 -6.26 4.38
CA LEU A 70 4.54 -7.29 4.87
C LEU A 70 5.96 -6.76 5.00
N THR A 71 6.70 -7.32 5.96
CA THR A 71 8.15 -7.15 5.94
C THR A 71 8.73 -8.15 4.94
N PRO A 72 9.98 -7.94 4.48
CA PRO A 72 10.62 -8.93 3.60
C PRO A 72 10.65 -10.32 4.20
N SER A 73 10.88 -10.41 5.50
CA SER A 73 10.93 -11.68 6.21
C SER A 73 9.57 -12.40 6.17
N GLU A 74 8.50 -11.66 6.39
CA GLU A 74 7.15 -12.22 6.35
C GLU A 74 6.79 -12.70 4.94
N ASN A 75 7.27 -12.01 3.93
CA ASN A 75 6.97 -12.34 2.55
C ASN A 75 7.64 -13.64 2.07
N LYS A 76 8.68 -14.08 2.76
CA LYS A 76 9.41 -15.30 2.38
C LYS A 76 8.76 -16.58 2.85
N LYS A 77 7.74 -16.48 3.67
CA LYS A 77 7.07 -17.66 4.22
C LYS A 77 6.11 -18.31 3.24
#